data_2d9f1117006486490047a367c38d59ad
#
_entry.id   2d9f1117006486490047a367c38d59ad
#
_cell.length_a   1.000
_cell.length_b   1.000
_cell.length_c   1.000
_cell.angle_alpha   90.00
_cell.angle_beta   90.00
_cell.angle_gamma   90.00
#
_symmetry.space_group_name_H-M   'P 1'
#
loop_
_entity.id
_entity.type
_entity.pdbx_description
1 polymer ?
#
loop_
_entity_poly.entity_id
_entity_poly.type
_entity_poly.pdbx_seq_one_letter_code
_entity_poly.pdbx_strand_id
1 'polypeptide(L)'
;KENTVPRPRSQQITPSETATRERLAADVGVGGTTADTIGRILRNLAKHTQVLCVTHAPQVAALGDNHLRVSKANDETQIEPLDSKARVDELARMLAGADVTEKTREYANTLLAGAKT
;
A
#
# COMPACT_ATOMS: atom_id res chain seq x y z
N LYS A 1 1.66 -1.31 -35.56
CA LYS A 1 1.90 0.07 -35.08
C LYS A 1 1.32 0.22 -33.70
N GLU A 2 2.19 0.36 -32.76
CA GLU A 2 1.77 0.64 -31.39
C GLU A 2 1.13 2.01 -31.32
N ASN A 3 -0.15 2.04 -30.95
CA ASN A 3 -0.88 3.26 -30.72
C ASN A 3 -0.52 3.76 -29.31
N THR A 4 0.63 4.39 -29.17
CA THR A 4 1.05 4.99 -27.90
C THR A 4 0.31 6.30 -27.73
N VAL A 5 -0.76 6.25 -26.94
CA VAL A 5 -1.37 7.47 -26.42
C VAL A 5 -0.40 8.06 -25.40
N PRO A 6 0.03 9.33 -25.55
CA PRO A 6 0.93 9.95 -24.58
C PRO A 6 0.25 9.95 -23.21
N ARG A 7 0.91 9.40 -22.19
CA ARG A 7 0.42 9.47 -20.82
C ARG A 7 0.40 10.92 -20.35
N PRO A 8 -0.65 11.35 -19.65
CA PRO A 8 -0.63 12.64 -18.99
C PRO A 8 0.63 12.78 -18.11
N ARG A 9 1.12 13.99 -17.97
CA ARG A 9 2.36 14.24 -17.21
C ARG A 9 2.31 13.69 -15.77
N SER A 10 1.12 13.68 -15.18
CA SER A 10 0.87 13.08 -13.87
C SER A 10 1.03 11.55 -13.80
N GLN A 11 1.08 10.89 -14.94
CA GLN A 11 1.26 9.44 -15.06
C GLN A 11 2.65 9.06 -15.59
N GLN A 12 3.48 10.03 -15.92
CA GLN A 12 4.85 9.79 -16.36
C GLN A 12 5.74 9.58 -15.13
N ILE A 13 6.36 8.42 -15.08
CA ILE A 13 7.27 8.04 -13.99
C ILE A 13 8.69 8.33 -14.45
N THR A 14 9.41 9.15 -13.70
CA THR A 14 10.82 9.42 -13.98
C THR A 14 11.67 8.18 -13.64
N PRO A 15 12.83 7.99 -14.28
CA PRO A 15 13.73 6.87 -13.96
C PRO A 15 14.15 6.84 -12.49
N SER A 16 14.29 7.98 -11.84
CA SER A 16 14.64 8.08 -10.42
C SER A 16 13.51 7.58 -9.52
N GLU A 17 12.25 7.88 -9.86
CA GLU A 17 11.07 7.40 -9.14
C GLU A 17 10.92 5.89 -9.30
N THR A 18 11.16 5.36 -10.49
CA THR A 18 11.13 3.93 -10.76
C THR A 18 12.19 3.20 -9.95
N ALA A 19 13.43 3.69 -9.92
CA ALA A 19 14.51 3.10 -9.13
C ALA A 19 14.19 3.10 -7.63
N THR A 20 13.57 4.16 -7.12
CA THR A 20 13.14 4.26 -5.73
C THR A 20 12.06 3.24 -5.41
N ARG A 21 11.08 3.08 -6.29
CA ARG A 21 10.00 2.09 -6.13
C ARG A 21 10.55 0.66 -6.10
N GLU A 22 11.42 0.31 -7.01
CA GLU A 22 12.01 -1.03 -7.08
C GLU A 22 12.80 -1.36 -5.82
N ARG A 23 13.57 -0.40 -5.33
CA ARG A 23 14.36 -0.56 -4.10
C ARG A 23 13.47 -0.75 -2.88
N LEU A 24 12.42 0.06 -2.74
CA LEU A 24 11.48 -0.04 -1.62
C LEU A 24 10.67 -1.33 -1.67
N ALA A 25 10.25 -1.77 -2.86
CA ALA A 25 9.52 -3.03 -3.03
C ALA A 25 10.39 -4.24 -2.64
N ALA A 26 11.69 -4.22 -2.92
CA ALA A 26 12.62 -5.26 -2.52
C ALA A 26 12.81 -5.34 -1.00
N ASP A 27 12.76 -4.20 -0.30
CA ASP A 27 13.00 -4.10 1.13
C ASP A 27 11.76 -4.41 1.99
N VAL A 28 10.56 -4.38 1.40
CA VAL A 28 9.29 -4.58 2.13
C VAL A 28 9.16 -5.98 2.78
N GLY A 29 9.94 -6.96 2.35
CA GLY A 29 9.95 -8.30 2.93
C GLY A 29 10.75 -8.46 4.22
N VAL A 30 11.40 -7.44 4.75
CA VAL A 30 12.48 -7.55 5.76
C VAL A 30 12.04 -7.35 7.21
N GLY A 31 10.78 -7.38 7.55
CA GLY A 31 10.29 -7.33 8.94
C GLY A 31 9.62 -6.01 9.32
N GLY A 32 8.87 -6.07 10.44
CA GLY A 32 7.94 -5.03 10.84
C GLY A 32 8.53 -3.63 11.04
N THR A 33 9.69 -3.53 11.69
CA THR A 33 10.36 -2.24 11.96
C THR A 33 10.86 -1.60 10.67
N THR A 34 11.43 -2.39 9.78
CA THR A 34 11.89 -1.91 8.46
C THR A 34 10.71 -1.47 7.61
N ALA A 35 9.62 -2.25 7.62
CA ALA A 35 8.40 -1.90 6.88
C ALA A 35 7.81 -0.58 7.38
N ASP A 36 7.77 -0.35 8.69
CA ASP A 36 7.29 0.91 9.26
C ASP A 36 8.16 2.09 8.81
N THR A 37 9.47 1.93 8.84
CA THR A 37 10.42 2.95 8.37
C THR A 37 10.20 3.29 6.90
N ILE A 38 10.08 2.28 6.04
CA ILE A 38 9.81 2.44 4.62
C ILE A 38 8.47 3.17 4.40
N GLY A 39 7.44 2.74 5.11
CA GLY A 39 6.12 3.35 5.02
C GLY A 39 6.15 4.84 5.37
N ARG A 40 6.89 5.23 6.41
CA ARG A 40 7.03 6.63 6.82
C ARG A 40 7.81 7.46 5.81
N ILE A 41 8.82 6.89 5.18
CA ILE A 41 9.56 7.55 4.09
C ILE A 41 8.61 7.82 2.92
N LEU A 42 7.82 6.82 2.52
CA LEU A 42 6.84 6.96 1.45
C LEU A 42 5.77 8.01 1.79
N ARG A 43 5.27 7.99 3.03
CA ARG A 43 4.30 8.98 3.49
C ARG A 43 4.85 10.40 3.44
N ASN A 44 6.10 10.58 3.85
CA ASN A 44 6.76 11.88 3.76
C ASN A 44 6.92 12.34 2.31
N LEU A 45 7.33 11.43 1.43
CA LEU A 45 7.45 11.72 -0.01
C LEU A 45 6.09 12.10 -0.61
N ALA A 46 5.01 11.47 -0.16
CA ALA A 46 3.65 11.71 -0.65
C ALA A 46 3.13 13.12 -0.37
N LYS A 47 3.77 13.87 0.52
CA LYS A 47 3.46 15.29 0.76
C LYS A 47 3.81 16.17 -0.44
N HIS A 48 4.70 15.73 -1.28
CA HIS A 48 5.24 16.51 -2.38
C HIS A 48 4.96 15.91 -3.76
N THR A 49 4.58 14.63 -3.81
CA THR A 49 4.31 13.93 -5.07
C THR A 49 3.31 12.81 -4.84
N GLN A 50 2.69 12.34 -5.91
CA GLN A 50 1.84 11.15 -5.83
C GLN A 50 2.70 9.89 -5.72
N VAL A 51 2.44 9.08 -4.71
CA VAL A 51 3.12 7.81 -4.49
C VAL A 51 2.12 6.66 -4.63
N LEU A 52 2.45 5.69 -5.47
CA LEU A 52 1.73 4.43 -5.58
C LEU A 52 2.66 3.32 -5.13
N CYS A 53 2.29 2.64 -4.05
CA CYS A 53 3.06 1.54 -3.48
C CYS A 53 2.27 0.24 -3.53
N VAL A 54 2.87 -0.81 -4.03
CA VAL A 54 2.34 -2.17 -3.96
C VAL A 54 3.07 -2.90 -2.83
N THR A 55 2.33 -3.38 -1.85
CA THR A 55 2.92 -4.01 -0.67
C THR A 55 2.03 -5.13 -0.13
N HIS A 56 2.65 -6.07 0.55
CA HIS A 56 1.96 -7.06 1.38
C HIS A 56 2.18 -6.80 2.87
N ALA A 57 2.88 -5.72 3.22
CA ALA A 57 3.15 -5.35 4.61
C ALA A 57 2.03 -4.44 5.15
N PRO A 58 1.29 -4.88 6.17
CA PRO A 58 0.21 -4.07 6.74
C PRO A 58 0.70 -2.74 7.32
N GLN A 59 1.91 -2.69 7.85
CA GLN A 59 2.53 -1.48 8.37
C GLN A 59 2.70 -0.40 7.30
N VAL A 60 3.07 -0.81 6.08
CA VAL A 60 3.18 0.11 4.94
C VAL A 60 1.79 0.52 4.45
N ALA A 61 0.89 -0.44 4.29
CA ALA A 61 -0.46 -0.18 3.81
C ALA A 61 -1.23 0.79 4.72
N ALA A 62 -1.05 0.68 6.03
CA ALA A 62 -1.70 1.55 7.02
C ALA A 62 -1.28 3.02 6.91
N LEU A 63 -0.08 3.28 6.40
CA LEU A 63 0.47 4.63 6.28
C LEU A 63 0.03 5.36 5.00
N GLY A 64 -0.58 4.67 4.05
CA GLY A 64 -1.12 5.30 2.85
C GLY A 64 -2.38 6.13 3.14
N ASP A 65 -2.58 7.20 2.40
CA ASP A 65 -3.81 8.01 2.49
C ASP A 65 -5.02 7.26 1.94
N ASN A 66 -4.80 6.43 0.94
CA ASN A 66 -5.81 5.60 0.30
C ASN A 66 -5.31 4.16 0.22
N HIS A 67 -6.24 3.23 0.24
CA HIS A 67 -5.93 1.81 0.13
C HIS A 67 -6.76 1.19 -1.00
N LEU A 68 -6.07 0.60 -1.94
CA LEU A 68 -6.67 -0.17 -3.03
C LEU A 68 -6.38 -1.64 -2.80
N ARG A 69 -7.40 -2.47 -2.83
CA ARG A 69 -7.25 -3.92 -2.75
C ARG A 69 -7.23 -4.51 -4.15
N VAL A 70 -6.21 -5.32 -4.42
CA VAL A 70 -6.11 -6.09 -5.66
C VAL A 70 -6.57 -7.52 -5.36
N SER A 71 -7.53 -8.00 -6.11
CA SER A 71 -8.03 -9.37 -6.01
C SER A 71 -8.13 -9.99 -7.40
N LYS A 72 -8.14 -11.32 -7.43
CA LYS A 72 -8.34 -12.07 -8.66
C LYS A 72 -9.57 -12.95 -8.52
N ALA A 73 -10.53 -12.78 -9.40
CA ALA A 73 -11.74 -13.58 -9.47
C ALA A 73 -12.02 -13.95 -10.93
N ASN A 74 -12.31 -15.22 -11.20
CA ASN A 74 -12.63 -15.71 -12.56
C ASN A 74 -11.58 -15.30 -13.61
N ASP A 75 -10.31 -15.43 -13.25
CA ASP A 75 -9.15 -15.05 -14.07
C ASP A 75 -9.04 -13.57 -14.40
N GLU A 76 -9.88 -12.75 -13.79
CA GLU A 76 -9.82 -11.29 -13.91
C GLU A 76 -9.21 -10.66 -12.66
N THR A 77 -8.31 -9.70 -12.86
CA THR A 77 -7.78 -8.89 -11.78
C THR A 77 -8.71 -7.71 -11.53
N GLN A 78 -9.14 -7.57 -10.28
CA GLN A 78 -10.00 -6.47 -9.85
C GLN A 78 -9.23 -5.58 -8.87
N ILE A 79 -9.43 -4.29 -8.99
CA ILE A 79 -8.87 -3.29 -8.09
C ILE A 79 -10.01 -2.47 -7.53
N GLU A 80 -10.15 -2.44 -6.21
CA GLU A 80 -11.22 -1.69 -5.57
C GLU A 80 -10.70 -0.78 -4.46
N PRO A 81 -11.18 0.47 -4.40
CA PRO A 81 -10.87 1.34 -3.27
C PRO A 81 -11.59 0.85 -2.02
N LEU A 82 -10.91 0.93 -0.89
CA LEU A 82 -11.45 0.50 0.40
C LEU A 82 -11.91 1.72 1.22
N ASP A 83 -13.11 1.66 1.76
CA ASP A 83 -13.58 2.60 2.77
C ASP A 83 -12.91 2.31 4.13
N SER A 84 -13.21 3.11 5.14
CA SER A 84 -12.56 3.00 6.45
C SER A 84 -12.78 1.63 7.11
N LYS A 85 -13.98 1.07 7.01
CA LYS A 85 -14.31 -0.24 7.58
C LYS A 85 -13.63 -1.37 6.80
N ALA A 86 -13.75 -1.36 5.49
CA ALA A 86 -13.14 -2.35 4.61
C ALA A 86 -11.60 -2.33 4.75
N ARG A 87 -11.02 -1.16 5.00
CA ARG A 87 -9.59 -1.01 5.22
C ARG A 87 -9.12 -1.69 6.51
N VAL A 88 -9.87 -1.56 7.60
CA VAL A 88 -9.59 -2.29 8.85
C VAL A 88 -9.64 -3.79 8.62
N ASP A 89 -10.67 -4.28 7.94
CA ASP A 89 -10.84 -5.70 7.64
C ASP A 89 -9.68 -6.22 6.76
N GLU A 90 -9.26 -5.47 5.76
CA GLU A 90 -8.15 -5.87 4.89
C GLU A 90 -6.81 -5.88 5.65
N LEU A 91 -6.55 -4.88 6.48
CA LEU A 91 -5.34 -4.87 7.30
C LEU A 91 -5.32 -6.04 8.29
N ALA A 92 -6.45 -6.36 8.89
CA ALA A 92 -6.59 -7.52 9.76
C ALA A 92 -6.30 -8.82 9.01
N ARG A 93 -6.81 -8.94 7.78
CA ARG A 93 -6.51 -10.09 6.92
C ARG A 93 -5.02 -10.17 6.56
N MET A 94 -4.38 -9.06 6.27
CA MET A 94 -2.93 -9.00 6.00
C MET A 94 -2.10 -9.42 7.21
N LEU A 95 -2.57 -9.12 8.42
CA LEU A 95 -1.91 -9.48 9.67
C LEU A 95 -2.06 -10.95 10.03
N ALA A 96 -3.24 -11.52 9.84
CA ALA A 96 -3.62 -12.83 10.37
C ALA A 96 -3.95 -13.88 9.30
N GLY A 97 -3.98 -13.51 8.04
CA GLY A 97 -4.42 -14.41 6.97
C GLY A 97 -5.90 -14.77 7.13
N ALA A 98 -6.20 -16.08 7.15
CA ALA A 98 -7.57 -16.56 7.29
C ALA A 98 -8.12 -16.46 8.73
N ASP A 99 -7.25 -16.33 9.73
CA ASP A 99 -7.61 -16.39 11.15
C ASP A 99 -7.80 -14.99 11.77
N VAL A 100 -8.64 -14.18 11.15
CA VAL A 100 -8.95 -12.83 11.65
C VAL A 100 -9.73 -12.94 12.96
N THR A 101 -9.18 -12.35 14.02
CA THR A 101 -9.81 -12.26 15.34
C THR A 101 -10.09 -10.80 15.70
N GLU A 102 -10.82 -10.59 16.79
CA GLU A 102 -11.07 -9.25 17.33
C GLU A 102 -9.75 -8.54 17.69
N LYS A 103 -8.78 -9.28 18.21
CA LYS A 103 -7.44 -8.75 18.51
C LYS A 103 -6.72 -8.25 17.26
N THR A 104 -6.82 -8.96 16.14
CA THR A 104 -6.25 -8.53 14.88
C THR A 104 -6.90 -7.26 14.35
N ARG A 105 -8.19 -7.12 14.52
CA ARG A 105 -8.91 -5.89 14.15
C ARG A 105 -8.53 -4.71 15.02
N GLU A 106 -8.39 -4.93 16.32
CA GLU A 106 -7.88 -3.91 17.25
C GLU A 106 -6.47 -3.47 16.87
N TYR A 107 -5.61 -4.40 16.52
CA TYR A 107 -4.25 -4.09 16.07
C TYR A 107 -4.26 -3.32 14.75
N ALA A 108 -5.11 -3.69 13.80
CA ALA A 108 -5.30 -2.96 12.55
C ALA A 108 -5.75 -1.51 12.80
N ASN A 109 -6.69 -1.31 13.72
CA ASN A 109 -7.11 0.03 14.15
C ASN A 109 -5.96 0.82 14.77
N THR A 110 -5.13 0.18 15.56
CA THR A 110 -3.94 0.79 16.16
C THR A 110 -2.95 1.24 15.10
N LEU A 111 -2.71 0.43 14.07
CA LEU A 111 -1.85 0.80 12.96
C LEU A 111 -2.38 2.03 12.22
N LEU A 112 -3.67 2.08 11.95
CA LEU A 112 -4.31 3.20 11.27
C LEU A 112 -4.28 4.48 12.13
N ALA A 113 -4.49 4.36 13.42
CA ALA A 113 -4.41 5.49 14.36
C ALA A 113 -2.98 6.05 14.43
N GLY A 114 -1.98 5.17 14.49
CA GLY A 114 -0.56 5.56 14.49
C GLY A 114 -0.11 6.26 13.21
N ALA A 115 -0.75 5.94 12.09
CA ALA A 115 -0.45 6.56 10.80
C ALA A 115 -0.85 8.05 10.73
N LYS A 116 -1.79 8.50 11.56
CA LYS A 116 -2.28 9.88 11.60
C LYS A 116 -1.38 10.82 12.40
N THR A 117 -0.43 10.29 13.09
CA THR A 117 0.58 11.07 13.82
C THR A 117 1.89 11.12 13.00
#